data_f0a4fb085bcc006fab9dd11f940daa24
#
_entry.id   f0a4fb085bcc006fab9dd11f940daa24
#
_cell.length_a   1.000
_cell.length_b   1.000
_cell.length_c   1.000
_cell.angle_alpha   90.00
_cell.angle_beta   90.00
_cell.angle_gamma   90.00
#
_symmetry.space_group_name_H-M   'P 1'
#
loop_
_entity.id
_entity.type
_entity.pdbx_description
1 polymer ?
#
loop_
_entity_poly.entity_id
_entity_poly.type
_entity_poly.pdbx_seq_one_letter_code
_entity_poly.pdbx_strand_id
1 'polypeptide(L)'
;TKTVVVKGQPQQVLYPKVYLAKQSAKQIDAMGAVVSGKSIIANSDSTFKNSGNMMADSIVVQANTVDNTGRFNANTVAIGATDSIRNTGAIHGNDSVTLRANNDISVEAATHKLANQDVLMQQGRIGVSNPKGTIDIHSNKDVHLTGAVITGGEEGTISITSANTVNLDTKKLSAKKDMTLNAANYLRTDRGTEIGTQILGDGNVTVAAKNDVNIRQGVINSEHGVTTIAAGNDVNIENGNTYSRDQYGLQYKEKGLLSRTVNTIRKDYEHTGVTASTIGGNTIQVGANHDVNVTGSNVLGTGDVAISAGNKVRT
;
A
#
# COMPACT_ATOMS: atom_id res chain seq x y z
N THR A 1 -45.10 0.70 -8.70
CA THR A 1 -45.60 2.10 -8.66
C THR A 1 -45.77 2.54 -7.21
N LYS A 2 -45.53 3.80 -6.92
CA LYS A 2 -45.80 4.45 -5.62
C LYS A 2 -46.76 5.60 -5.85
N THR A 3 -47.74 5.75 -4.98
CA THR A 3 -48.63 6.88 -5.04
C THR A 3 -47.97 8.08 -4.37
N VAL A 4 -47.84 9.19 -5.09
CA VAL A 4 -47.34 10.49 -4.60
C VAL A 4 -48.43 11.54 -4.82
N VAL A 5 -48.56 12.51 -3.93
CA VAL A 5 -49.49 13.60 -4.07
C VAL A 5 -48.79 14.76 -4.80
N VAL A 6 -49.26 15.06 -6.02
CA VAL A 6 -48.74 16.18 -6.82
C VAL A 6 -49.86 17.21 -6.95
N LYS A 7 -49.65 18.41 -6.46
CA LYS A 7 -50.63 19.50 -6.44
C LYS A 7 -52.01 19.09 -5.84
N GLY A 8 -51.98 18.33 -4.73
CA GLY A 8 -53.16 17.88 -4.01
C GLY A 8 -53.90 16.68 -4.63
N GLN A 9 -53.40 16.12 -5.74
CA GLN A 9 -54.01 14.95 -6.39
C GLN A 9 -53.07 13.74 -6.28
N PRO A 10 -53.59 12.53 -5.91
CA PRO A 10 -52.82 11.31 -5.87
C PRO A 10 -52.46 10.85 -7.29
N GLN A 11 -51.19 10.74 -7.58
CA GLN A 11 -50.67 10.20 -8.84
C GLN A 11 -49.81 8.97 -8.60
N GLN A 12 -49.99 7.97 -9.45
CA GLN A 12 -49.11 6.78 -9.44
C GLN A 12 -47.87 7.03 -10.29
N VAL A 13 -46.72 6.99 -9.67
CA VAL A 13 -45.43 7.12 -10.34
C VAL A 13 -44.66 5.80 -10.33
N LEU A 14 -44.01 5.50 -11.45
CA LEU A 14 -43.04 4.43 -11.51
C LEU A 14 -41.82 4.89 -10.72
N TYR A 15 -41.42 4.13 -9.71
CA TYR A 15 -40.19 4.39 -9.04
C TYR A 15 -39.31 3.13 -9.09
N PRO A 16 -38.00 3.27 -9.31
CA PRO A 16 -37.10 2.11 -9.38
C PRO A 16 -37.05 1.41 -8.03
N LYS A 17 -37.30 0.11 -8.02
CA LYS A 17 -37.17 -0.73 -6.84
C LYS A 17 -35.84 -1.48 -6.98
N VAL A 18 -34.83 -1.06 -6.22
CA VAL A 18 -33.53 -1.75 -6.19
C VAL A 18 -33.69 -2.99 -5.30
N TYR A 19 -33.42 -4.15 -5.87
CA TYR A 19 -33.35 -5.40 -5.13
C TYR A 19 -31.88 -5.73 -4.85
N LEU A 20 -31.51 -5.70 -3.58
CA LEU A 20 -30.20 -6.13 -3.14
C LEU A 20 -30.32 -7.54 -2.54
N ALA A 21 -29.37 -8.43 -2.85
CA ALA A 21 -29.27 -9.71 -2.19
C ALA A 21 -29.04 -9.50 -0.68
N LYS A 22 -29.65 -10.33 0.17
CA LYS A 22 -29.58 -10.17 1.64
C LYS A 22 -28.14 -10.11 2.19
N GLN A 23 -27.18 -10.78 1.55
CA GLN A 23 -25.76 -10.74 1.91
C GLN A 23 -25.10 -9.43 1.50
N SER A 24 -25.41 -8.91 0.32
CA SER A 24 -24.83 -7.65 -0.19
C SER A 24 -25.29 -6.44 0.62
N ALA A 25 -26.54 -6.44 1.10
CA ALA A 25 -27.10 -5.32 1.89
C ALA A 25 -26.39 -5.08 3.23
N LYS A 26 -25.75 -6.12 3.82
CA LYS A 26 -25.00 -6.01 5.08
C LYS A 26 -23.58 -5.48 4.89
N GLN A 27 -23.06 -5.46 3.66
CA GLN A 27 -21.67 -5.12 3.34
C GLN A 27 -21.52 -3.82 2.55
N ILE A 28 -22.62 -3.13 2.23
CA ILE A 28 -22.57 -1.87 1.49
C ILE A 28 -22.29 -0.73 2.48
N ASP A 29 -21.04 -0.31 2.51
CA ASP A 29 -20.68 1.00 3.01
C ASP A 29 -21.08 2.05 1.96
N ALA A 30 -21.91 2.99 2.35
CA ALA A 30 -22.66 3.88 1.44
C ALA A 30 -21.80 5.00 0.80
N MET A 31 -20.54 4.78 0.54
CA MET A 31 -19.68 5.76 -0.13
C MET A 31 -19.33 5.32 -1.55
N GLY A 32 -19.96 5.96 -2.54
CA GLY A 32 -19.70 5.78 -3.97
C GLY A 32 -20.73 4.95 -4.72
N ALA A 33 -20.53 4.78 -6.02
CA ALA A 33 -21.37 3.94 -6.87
C ALA A 33 -21.21 2.46 -6.49
N VAL A 34 -22.31 1.71 -6.56
CA VAL A 34 -22.32 0.27 -6.30
C VAL A 34 -22.72 -0.49 -7.54
N VAL A 35 -21.90 -1.44 -7.95
CA VAL A 35 -22.23 -2.44 -8.97
C VAL A 35 -22.26 -3.80 -8.27
N SER A 36 -23.41 -4.48 -8.31
CA SER A 36 -23.57 -5.77 -7.62
C SER A 36 -24.28 -6.78 -8.51
N GLY A 37 -23.81 -8.03 -8.50
CA GLY A 37 -24.41 -9.13 -9.27
C GLY A 37 -23.82 -10.48 -8.83
N LYS A 38 -24.29 -11.57 -9.43
CA LYS A 38 -23.70 -12.89 -9.23
C LYS A 38 -22.31 -12.97 -9.87
N SER A 39 -22.19 -12.41 -11.06
CA SER A 39 -20.92 -12.30 -11.79
C SER A 39 -20.83 -10.92 -12.42
N ILE A 40 -19.68 -10.30 -12.35
CA ILE A 40 -19.36 -9.05 -13.01
C ILE A 40 -18.23 -9.32 -14.00
N ILE A 41 -18.49 -9.08 -15.28
CA ILE A 41 -17.49 -9.13 -16.33
C ILE A 41 -17.40 -7.74 -16.94
N ALA A 42 -16.24 -7.11 -16.87
CA ALA A 42 -15.99 -5.80 -17.43
C ALA A 42 -14.86 -5.86 -18.43
N ASN A 43 -15.14 -5.46 -19.66
CA ASN A 43 -14.15 -5.39 -20.72
C ASN A 43 -14.03 -3.96 -21.25
N SER A 44 -12.82 -3.50 -21.53
CA SER A 44 -12.56 -2.18 -22.08
C SER A 44 -11.29 -2.19 -22.93
N ASP A 45 -11.35 -1.66 -24.13
CA ASP A 45 -10.16 -1.46 -24.98
C ASP A 45 -9.32 -0.25 -24.55
N SER A 46 -9.77 0.47 -23.53
CA SER A 46 -9.10 1.64 -22.94
C SER A 46 -8.92 1.45 -21.44
N THR A 47 -9.04 2.51 -20.66
CA THR A 47 -8.90 2.48 -19.19
C THR A 47 -10.21 2.08 -18.53
N PHE A 48 -10.15 1.05 -17.69
CA PHE A 48 -11.20 0.73 -16.72
C PHE A 48 -10.92 1.42 -15.40
N LYS A 49 -11.81 2.31 -14.96
CA LYS A 49 -11.69 3.02 -13.67
C LYS A 49 -12.77 2.56 -12.70
N ASN A 50 -12.36 2.13 -11.51
CA ASN A 50 -13.27 1.86 -10.40
C ASN A 50 -12.99 2.82 -9.23
N SER A 51 -13.93 3.69 -8.92
CA SER A 51 -13.92 4.53 -7.73
C SER A 51 -15.06 4.20 -6.74
N GLY A 52 -15.88 3.20 -7.09
CA GLY A 52 -17.01 2.72 -6.29
C GLY A 52 -16.77 1.33 -5.70
N ASN A 53 -17.87 0.65 -5.37
CA ASN A 53 -17.85 -0.70 -4.85
C ASN A 53 -18.39 -1.68 -5.90
N MET A 54 -17.62 -2.69 -6.25
CA MET A 54 -18.03 -3.81 -7.07
C MET A 54 -18.13 -5.07 -6.21
N MET A 55 -19.27 -5.75 -6.23
CA MET A 55 -19.56 -6.88 -5.34
C MET A 55 -20.22 -8.01 -6.12
N ALA A 56 -19.63 -9.20 -6.10
CA ALA A 56 -20.16 -10.38 -6.80
C ALA A 56 -19.65 -11.68 -6.20
N ASP A 57 -20.11 -12.83 -6.72
CA ASP A 57 -19.41 -14.10 -6.46
C ASP A 57 -18.11 -14.17 -7.27
N SER A 58 -18.12 -13.62 -8.49
CA SER A 58 -16.94 -13.53 -9.34
C SER A 58 -16.85 -12.18 -10.04
N ILE A 59 -15.66 -11.58 -10.03
CA ILE A 59 -15.36 -10.35 -10.75
C ILE A 59 -14.20 -10.61 -11.71
N VAL A 60 -14.43 -10.36 -12.99
CA VAL A 60 -13.41 -10.43 -14.05
C VAL A 60 -13.33 -9.08 -14.75
N VAL A 61 -12.16 -8.47 -14.76
CA VAL A 61 -11.89 -7.22 -15.47
C VAL A 61 -10.79 -7.45 -16.48
N GLN A 62 -11.04 -7.07 -17.75
CA GLN A 62 -10.05 -7.08 -18.82
C GLN A 62 -10.03 -5.69 -19.47
N ALA A 63 -8.88 -5.02 -19.45
CA ALA A 63 -8.77 -3.68 -20.02
C ALA A 63 -7.37 -3.40 -20.58
N ASN A 64 -7.21 -2.27 -21.29
CA ASN A 64 -5.85 -1.83 -21.58
C ASN A 64 -5.16 -1.40 -20.28
N THR A 65 -5.77 -0.51 -19.52
CA THR A 65 -5.28 -0.09 -18.20
C THR A 65 -6.39 -0.23 -17.15
N VAL A 66 -6.05 -0.65 -15.95
CA VAL A 66 -6.98 -0.69 -14.81
C VAL A 66 -6.52 0.27 -13.73
N ASP A 67 -7.40 1.20 -13.32
CA ASP A 67 -7.18 2.15 -12.22
C ASP A 67 -8.25 1.95 -11.14
N ASN A 68 -7.87 1.37 -10.01
CA ASN A 68 -8.76 1.12 -8.88
C ASN A 68 -8.43 2.03 -7.70
N THR A 69 -9.35 2.93 -7.39
CA THR A 69 -9.36 3.75 -6.17
C THR A 69 -10.47 3.35 -5.21
N GLY A 70 -11.40 2.50 -5.68
CA GLY A 70 -12.53 1.98 -4.95
C GLY A 70 -12.31 0.57 -4.38
N ARG A 71 -13.34 -0.25 -4.44
CA ARG A 71 -13.30 -1.60 -3.87
C ARG A 71 -13.82 -2.65 -4.85
N PHE A 72 -13.08 -3.75 -4.98
CA PHE A 72 -13.55 -5.03 -5.50
C PHE A 72 -13.73 -6.00 -4.34
N ASN A 73 -14.87 -6.68 -4.28
CA ASN A 73 -15.17 -7.68 -3.26
C ASN A 73 -15.94 -8.86 -3.87
N ALA A 74 -15.31 -10.03 -3.91
CA ALA A 74 -15.92 -11.23 -4.50
C ALA A 74 -15.34 -12.51 -3.86
N ASN A 75 -15.87 -13.69 -4.24
CA ASN A 75 -15.16 -14.93 -3.91
C ASN A 75 -13.90 -15.03 -4.75
N THR A 76 -13.97 -14.69 -6.03
CA THR A 76 -12.82 -14.66 -6.92
C THR A 76 -12.73 -13.31 -7.63
N VAL A 77 -11.54 -12.71 -7.67
CA VAL A 77 -11.26 -11.48 -8.41
C VAL A 77 -10.11 -11.73 -9.38
N ALA A 78 -10.36 -11.55 -10.67
CA ALA A 78 -9.35 -11.66 -11.72
C ALA A 78 -9.28 -10.35 -12.53
N ILE A 79 -8.13 -9.70 -12.53
CA ILE A 79 -7.89 -8.45 -13.25
C ILE A 79 -6.73 -8.64 -14.22
N GLY A 80 -7.00 -8.44 -15.51
CA GLY A 80 -6.01 -8.46 -16.58
C GLY A 80 -5.89 -7.10 -17.25
N ALA A 81 -4.66 -6.67 -17.53
CA ALA A 81 -4.40 -5.49 -18.32
C ALA A 81 -3.40 -5.76 -19.44
N THR A 82 -3.69 -5.25 -20.63
CA THR A 82 -2.72 -5.31 -21.75
C THR A 82 -1.62 -4.27 -21.61
N ASP A 83 -1.78 -3.30 -20.71
CA ASP A 83 -0.76 -2.33 -20.29
C ASP A 83 -0.53 -2.47 -18.78
N SER A 84 -1.17 -1.70 -17.95
CA SER A 84 -0.84 -1.59 -16.53
C SER A 84 -2.05 -1.66 -15.59
N ILE A 85 -1.78 -2.08 -14.34
CA ILE A 85 -2.75 -2.08 -13.24
C ILE A 85 -2.25 -1.14 -12.16
N ARG A 86 -3.10 -0.20 -11.74
CA ARG A 86 -2.87 0.65 -10.57
C ARG A 86 -3.96 0.45 -9.54
N ASN A 87 -3.58 0.15 -8.31
CA ASN A 87 -4.50 -0.02 -7.19
C ASN A 87 -4.09 0.86 -5.99
N THR A 88 -4.89 1.85 -5.67
CA THR A 88 -4.80 2.60 -4.41
C THR A 88 -5.98 2.31 -3.49
N GLY A 89 -6.95 1.55 -3.97
CA GLY A 89 -8.12 1.09 -3.24
C GLY A 89 -7.94 -0.29 -2.60
N ALA A 90 -9.02 -1.06 -2.54
CA ALA A 90 -9.02 -2.40 -1.99
C ALA A 90 -9.47 -3.45 -3.03
N ILE A 91 -8.76 -4.54 -3.12
CA ILE A 91 -9.13 -5.73 -3.89
C ILE A 91 -9.21 -6.90 -2.90
N HIS A 92 -10.40 -7.45 -2.72
CA HIS A 92 -10.64 -8.54 -1.78
C HIS A 92 -11.31 -9.71 -2.48
N GLY A 93 -10.68 -10.89 -2.40
CA GLY A 93 -11.25 -12.17 -2.74
C GLY A 93 -11.53 -13.00 -1.50
N ASN A 94 -12.58 -13.82 -1.49
CA ASN A 94 -12.65 -14.83 -0.46
C ASN A 94 -11.62 -15.95 -0.76
N ASP A 95 -11.65 -16.46 -1.98
CA ASP A 95 -10.85 -17.63 -2.39
C ASP A 95 -9.60 -17.23 -3.17
N SER A 96 -9.71 -16.22 -4.06
CA SER A 96 -8.55 -15.82 -4.84
C SER A 96 -8.58 -14.38 -5.34
N VAL A 97 -7.39 -13.80 -5.49
CA VAL A 97 -7.13 -12.58 -6.21
C VAL A 97 -6.00 -12.82 -7.22
N THR A 98 -6.26 -12.56 -8.49
CA THR A 98 -5.27 -12.67 -9.57
C THR A 98 -5.14 -11.34 -10.30
N LEU A 99 -3.92 -10.80 -10.38
CA LEU A 99 -3.58 -9.62 -11.17
C LEU A 99 -2.53 -9.99 -12.22
N ARG A 100 -2.79 -9.62 -13.47
CA ARG A 100 -1.88 -9.85 -14.60
C ARG A 100 -1.75 -8.58 -15.43
N ALA A 101 -0.54 -8.13 -15.74
CA ALA A 101 -0.29 -7.02 -16.63
C ALA A 101 0.88 -7.27 -17.56
N ASN A 102 0.82 -6.71 -18.78
CA ASN A 102 1.97 -6.78 -19.70
C ASN A 102 3.05 -5.75 -19.35
N ASN A 103 2.68 -4.61 -18.75
CA ASN A 103 3.60 -3.65 -18.17
C ASN A 103 3.48 -3.67 -16.66
N ASP A 104 3.42 -2.53 -16.01
CA ASP A 104 3.60 -2.41 -14.57
C ASP A 104 2.34 -2.75 -13.77
N ILE A 105 2.52 -3.35 -12.60
CA ILE A 105 1.49 -3.44 -11.57
C ILE A 105 1.93 -2.58 -10.38
N SER A 106 1.12 -1.58 -10.05
CA SER A 106 1.35 -0.69 -8.90
C SER A 106 0.26 -0.84 -7.85
N VAL A 107 0.66 -1.15 -6.62
CA VAL A 107 -0.23 -1.11 -5.44
C VAL A 107 0.33 -0.09 -4.47
N GLU A 108 -0.40 1.00 -4.25
CA GLU A 108 0.17 2.18 -3.61
C GLU A 108 -0.70 2.74 -2.49
N ALA A 109 -0.07 3.32 -1.47
CA ALA A 109 -0.73 4.20 -0.53
C ALA A 109 -1.10 5.53 -1.19
N ALA A 110 -2.35 5.94 -1.08
CA ALA A 110 -2.85 7.23 -1.53
C ALA A 110 -2.65 8.29 -0.44
N THR A 111 -2.15 9.44 -0.82
CA THR A 111 -1.93 10.59 0.06
C THR A 111 -2.64 11.83 -0.49
N HIS A 112 -3.03 12.71 0.42
CA HIS A 112 -3.54 14.03 0.09
C HIS A 112 -2.65 15.09 0.74
N LYS A 113 -2.32 16.15 0.00
CA LYS A 113 -1.52 17.25 0.52
C LYS A 113 -2.43 18.32 1.09
N LEU A 114 -2.37 18.53 2.40
CA LEU A 114 -3.06 19.61 3.10
C LEU A 114 -2.04 20.67 3.48
N ALA A 115 -2.07 21.83 2.82
CA ALA A 115 -1.11 22.92 3.04
C ALA A 115 0.34 22.40 3.03
N ASN A 116 0.93 22.24 4.21
CA ASN A 116 2.33 21.82 4.38
C ASN A 116 2.46 20.40 4.96
N GLN A 117 1.42 19.58 4.85
CA GLN A 117 1.39 18.23 5.41
C GLN A 117 0.82 17.24 4.39
N ASP A 118 1.50 16.10 4.25
CA ASP A 118 0.95 14.94 3.55
C ASP A 118 0.13 14.10 4.54
N VAL A 119 -1.12 13.82 4.17
CA VAL A 119 -2.02 12.99 4.95
C VAL A 119 -2.24 11.67 4.22
N LEU A 120 -2.02 10.55 4.90
CA LEU A 120 -2.37 9.25 4.38
C LEU A 120 -3.89 9.13 4.30
N MET A 121 -4.41 8.92 3.10
CA MET A 121 -5.85 8.72 2.86
C MET A 121 -6.23 7.26 2.99
N GLN A 122 -5.51 6.41 2.29
CA GLN A 122 -5.67 4.96 2.34
C GLN A 122 -4.40 4.26 1.83
N GLN A 123 -4.22 3.02 2.21
CA GLN A 123 -3.21 2.15 1.62
C GLN A 123 -3.87 1.27 0.55
N GLY A 124 -3.22 1.08 -0.58
CA GLY A 124 -3.63 0.07 -1.54
C GLY A 124 -3.59 -1.30 -0.88
N ARG A 125 -4.69 -2.04 -0.96
CA ARG A 125 -4.84 -3.33 -0.28
C ARG A 125 -5.22 -4.44 -1.26
N ILE A 126 -4.65 -5.61 -1.04
CA ILE A 126 -5.06 -6.87 -1.67
C ILE A 126 -5.17 -7.91 -0.58
N GLY A 127 -6.28 -8.65 -0.53
CA GLY A 127 -6.47 -9.63 0.51
C GLY A 127 -7.35 -10.81 0.11
N VAL A 128 -7.19 -11.93 0.82
CA VAL A 128 -8.08 -13.09 0.78
C VAL A 128 -8.52 -13.47 2.19
N SER A 129 -9.75 -14.04 2.32
CA SER A 129 -10.31 -14.44 3.62
C SER A 129 -10.30 -15.95 3.84
N ASN A 130 -10.34 -16.75 2.77
CA ASN A 130 -10.30 -18.20 2.92
C ASN A 130 -8.91 -18.61 3.45
N PRO A 131 -8.82 -19.48 4.46
CA PRO A 131 -7.53 -20.00 4.93
C PRO A 131 -6.62 -20.53 3.83
N LYS A 132 -7.18 -21.15 2.79
CA LYS A 132 -6.44 -21.66 1.62
C LYS A 132 -6.45 -20.70 0.43
N GLY A 133 -6.89 -19.46 0.64
CA GLY A 133 -7.00 -18.46 -0.40
C GLY A 133 -5.66 -18.11 -1.04
N THR A 134 -5.69 -17.73 -2.32
CA THR A 134 -4.48 -17.46 -3.10
C THR A 134 -4.45 -16.03 -3.60
N ILE A 135 -3.29 -15.41 -3.53
CA ILE A 135 -2.99 -14.13 -4.17
C ILE A 135 -1.90 -14.35 -5.19
N ASP A 136 -2.16 -14.00 -6.44
CA ASP A 136 -1.21 -14.14 -7.54
C ASP A 136 -1.11 -12.84 -8.33
N ILE A 137 0.04 -12.16 -8.19
CA ILE A 137 0.37 -10.90 -8.84
C ILE A 137 1.53 -11.17 -9.79
N HIS A 138 1.30 -10.96 -11.08
CA HIS A 138 2.35 -11.14 -12.07
C HIS A 138 2.37 -10.02 -13.10
N SER A 139 3.54 -9.43 -13.31
CA SER A 139 3.81 -8.45 -14.35
C SER A 139 4.87 -8.95 -15.31
N ASN A 140 4.68 -8.70 -16.62
CA ASN A 140 5.72 -8.93 -17.60
C ASN A 140 6.81 -7.84 -17.60
N LYS A 141 6.66 -6.79 -16.75
CA LYS A 141 7.67 -5.75 -16.55
C LYS A 141 7.93 -5.57 -15.05
N ASP A 142 7.40 -4.57 -14.38
CA ASP A 142 7.71 -4.30 -12.98
C ASP A 142 6.49 -4.44 -12.05
N VAL A 143 6.75 -4.85 -10.80
CA VAL A 143 5.77 -4.78 -9.72
C VAL A 143 6.26 -3.75 -8.69
N HIS A 144 5.42 -2.75 -8.42
CA HIS A 144 5.68 -1.69 -7.46
C HIS A 144 4.65 -1.76 -6.31
N LEU A 145 5.12 -2.02 -5.12
CA LEU A 145 4.31 -2.03 -3.90
C LEU A 145 4.82 -0.89 -3.01
N THR A 146 4.07 0.22 -2.94
CA THR A 146 4.51 1.44 -2.25
C THR A 146 3.62 1.75 -1.06
N GLY A 147 4.04 1.38 0.14
CA GLY A 147 3.22 1.49 1.34
C GLY A 147 1.93 0.66 1.26
N ALA A 148 1.95 -0.43 0.53
CA ALA A 148 0.83 -1.33 0.29
C ALA A 148 0.63 -2.34 1.42
N VAL A 149 -0.55 -2.95 1.49
CA VAL A 149 -0.85 -4.05 2.41
C VAL A 149 -1.43 -5.23 1.64
N ILE A 150 -0.75 -6.37 1.72
CA ILE A 150 -1.18 -7.64 1.12
C ILE A 150 -1.36 -8.66 2.23
N THR A 151 -2.55 -9.29 2.30
CA THR A 151 -2.89 -10.25 3.37
C THR A 151 -3.38 -11.57 2.78
N GLY A 152 -2.69 -12.65 3.10
CA GLY A 152 -3.05 -14.02 2.73
C GLY A 152 -3.85 -14.76 3.80
N GLY A 153 -4.30 -15.96 3.48
CA GLY A 153 -4.92 -16.89 4.44
C GLY A 153 -3.90 -17.77 5.16
N GLU A 154 -4.36 -18.48 6.19
CA GLU A 154 -3.52 -19.31 7.10
C GLU A 154 -2.73 -20.40 6.38
N GLU A 155 -3.33 -21.11 5.41
CA GLU A 155 -2.70 -22.16 4.61
C GLU A 155 -2.57 -21.75 3.13
N GLY A 156 -2.85 -20.49 2.83
CA GLY A 156 -2.88 -19.94 1.49
C GLY A 156 -1.51 -19.64 0.91
N THR A 157 -1.49 -19.08 -0.28
CA THR A 157 -0.24 -18.66 -0.92
C THR A 157 -0.33 -17.23 -1.41
N ILE A 158 0.74 -16.48 -1.22
CA ILE A 158 0.97 -15.18 -1.85
C ILE A 158 2.13 -15.34 -2.81
N SER A 159 1.88 -15.05 -4.08
CA SER A 159 2.89 -15.05 -5.15
C SER A 159 2.95 -13.68 -5.81
N ILE A 160 4.08 -13.03 -5.75
CA ILE A 160 4.36 -11.75 -6.38
C ILE A 160 5.56 -11.93 -7.28
N THR A 161 5.33 -11.86 -8.59
CA THR A 161 6.35 -12.17 -9.58
C THR A 161 6.44 -11.09 -10.66
N SER A 162 7.64 -10.90 -11.17
CA SER A 162 7.92 -9.94 -12.23
C SER A 162 8.92 -10.51 -13.25
N ALA A 163 8.70 -10.22 -14.52
CA ALA A 163 9.68 -10.53 -15.56
C ALA A 163 10.84 -9.52 -15.62
N ASN A 164 10.80 -8.46 -14.79
CA ASN A 164 11.91 -7.51 -14.62
C ASN A 164 12.21 -7.31 -13.12
N THR A 165 11.61 -6.35 -12.45
CA THR A 165 11.95 -6.00 -11.05
C THR A 165 10.72 -5.99 -10.15
N VAL A 166 10.87 -6.46 -8.91
CA VAL A 166 9.89 -6.28 -7.84
C VAL A 166 10.43 -5.26 -6.84
N ASN A 167 9.70 -4.17 -6.63
CA ASN A 167 10.02 -3.12 -5.69
C ASN A 167 8.97 -3.05 -4.57
N LEU A 168 9.37 -3.33 -3.34
CA LEU A 168 8.63 -3.02 -2.13
C LEU A 168 9.21 -1.75 -1.55
N ASP A 169 8.56 -0.62 -1.82
CA ASP A 169 9.05 0.70 -1.43
C ASP A 169 8.15 1.35 -0.37
N THR A 170 8.59 2.48 0.12
CA THR A 170 7.91 3.26 1.14
C THR A 170 7.09 4.41 0.53
N LYS A 171 5.94 4.67 1.13
CA LYS A 171 5.24 5.94 0.88
C LYS A 171 5.78 7.00 1.82
N LYS A 172 6.42 8.02 1.26
CA LYS A 172 6.96 9.14 2.03
C LYS A 172 5.86 10.12 2.40
N LEU A 173 5.84 10.52 3.67
CA LEU A 173 4.96 11.56 4.21
C LEU A 173 5.82 12.68 4.79
N SER A 174 5.48 13.92 4.48
CA SER A 174 6.13 15.10 5.03
C SER A 174 5.13 15.98 5.78
N ALA A 175 5.59 16.59 6.86
CA ALA A 175 4.81 17.59 7.59
C ALA A 175 5.73 18.74 7.99
N LYS A 176 5.41 19.96 7.54
CA LYS A 176 6.16 21.18 7.86
C LYS A 176 5.26 22.18 8.55
N LYS A 177 5.75 22.76 9.62
CA LYS A 177 5.10 23.87 10.31
C LYS A 177 6.08 25.01 10.42
N ASP A 178 5.66 26.17 10.00
CA ASP A 178 6.43 27.41 10.18
C ASP A 178 5.56 28.45 10.88
N MET A 179 5.94 28.78 12.10
CA MET A 179 5.34 29.85 12.91
C MET A 179 6.40 30.93 13.11
N THR A 180 6.66 31.69 12.07
CA THR A 180 7.62 32.78 12.10
C THR A 180 6.92 34.10 12.37
N LEU A 181 7.19 34.72 13.52
CA LEU A 181 6.74 36.07 13.84
C LEU A 181 7.70 37.12 13.24
N ASN A 182 9.00 36.87 13.34
CA ASN A 182 10.08 37.67 12.72
C ASN A 182 11.37 36.84 12.70
N ALA A 183 12.46 37.41 12.17
CA ALA A 183 13.74 36.70 12.03
C ALA A 183 14.37 36.21 13.34
N ALA A 184 13.94 36.74 14.49
CA ALA A 184 14.44 36.37 15.81
C ALA A 184 13.47 35.54 16.64
N ASN A 185 12.17 35.50 16.26
CA ASN A 185 11.11 34.80 16.97
C ASN A 185 10.37 33.88 16.00
N TYR A 186 10.65 32.59 16.10
CA TYR A 186 10.09 31.58 15.22
C TYR A 186 10.07 30.19 15.89
N LEU A 187 9.15 29.38 15.46
CA LEU A 187 9.12 27.93 15.69
C LEU A 187 8.88 27.24 14.35
N ARG A 188 9.84 26.45 13.92
CA ARG A 188 9.74 25.66 12.68
C ARG A 188 9.93 24.21 12.98
N THR A 189 9.09 23.38 12.41
CA THR A 189 9.23 21.93 12.49
C THR A 189 9.20 21.34 11.09
N ASP A 190 10.07 20.38 10.83
CA ASP A 190 10.07 19.57 9.61
C ASP A 190 10.09 18.09 10.01
N ARG A 191 9.14 17.34 9.52
CA ARG A 191 8.98 15.90 9.81
C ARG A 191 8.89 15.14 8.50
N GLY A 192 9.64 14.04 8.42
CA GLY A 192 9.55 13.07 7.34
C GLY A 192 9.37 11.68 7.93
N THR A 193 8.36 10.96 7.46
CA THR A 193 8.14 9.56 7.81
C THR A 193 7.94 8.74 6.55
N GLU A 194 8.27 7.46 6.63
CA GLU A 194 8.06 6.51 5.55
C GLU A 194 7.09 5.41 6.00
N ILE A 195 6.16 5.02 5.14
CA ILE A 195 5.24 3.90 5.37
C ILE A 195 5.66 2.78 4.44
N GLY A 196 6.19 1.70 5.00
CA GLY A 196 6.63 0.54 4.25
C GLY A 196 5.48 -0.35 3.78
N THR A 197 5.79 -1.20 2.81
CA THR A 197 4.87 -2.23 2.32
C THR A 197 4.83 -3.41 3.28
N GLN A 198 3.65 -3.99 3.47
CA GLN A 198 3.43 -5.17 4.30
C GLN A 198 2.84 -6.32 3.46
N ILE A 199 3.47 -7.48 3.52
CA ILE A 199 3.00 -8.73 2.93
C ILE A 199 2.89 -9.74 4.07
N LEU A 200 1.68 -10.03 4.48
CA LEU A 200 1.38 -10.83 5.65
C LEU A 200 0.59 -12.08 5.23
N GLY A 201 1.18 -13.24 5.35
CA GLY A 201 0.57 -14.53 5.13
C GLY A 201 0.96 -15.49 6.25
N ASP A 202 0.11 -16.45 6.55
CA ASP A 202 0.47 -17.55 7.43
C ASP A 202 1.03 -18.74 6.64
N GLY A 203 0.55 -18.92 5.40
CA GLY A 203 1.06 -19.90 4.45
C GLY A 203 2.28 -19.38 3.66
N ASN A 204 2.53 -19.92 2.48
CA ASN A 204 3.72 -19.58 1.73
C ASN A 204 3.66 -18.18 1.10
N VAL A 205 4.76 -17.45 1.19
CA VAL A 205 4.94 -16.13 0.55
C VAL A 205 6.12 -16.20 -0.39
N THR A 206 5.90 -15.88 -1.67
CA THR A 206 6.95 -15.81 -2.69
C THR A 206 7.00 -14.41 -3.30
N VAL A 207 8.19 -13.82 -3.31
CA VAL A 207 8.50 -12.58 -4.01
C VAL A 207 9.67 -12.86 -4.95
N ALA A 208 9.42 -12.83 -6.26
CA ALA A 208 10.46 -13.19 -7.22
C ALA A 208 10.49 -12.25 -8.43
N ALA A 209 11.70 -11.99 -8.91
CA ALA A 209 11.95 -11.18 -10.09
C ALA A 209 13.00 -11.81 -10.99
N LYS A 210 12.89 -11.58 -12.31
CA LYS A 210 13.92 -12.01 -13.25
C LYS A 210 15.19 -11.16 -13.12
N ASN A 211 15.06 -9.90 -12.72
CA ASN A 211 16.17 -9.00 -12.41
C ASN A 211 16.30 -8.84 -10.90
N ASP A 212 15.86 -7.73 -10.32
CA ASP A 212 16.11 -7.37 -8.94
C ASP A 212 14.88 -7.49 -8.06
N VAL A 213 15.08 -7.84 -6.80
CA VAL A 213 14.08 -7.66 -5.74
C VAL A 213 14.62 -6.62 -4.76
N ASN A 214 13.94 -5.47 -4.68
CA ASN A 214 14.30 -4.38 -3.79
C ASN A 214 13.23 -4.22 -2.70
N ILE A 215 13.65 -4.25 -1.44
CA ILE A 215 12.78 -4.16 -0.27
C ILE A 215 13.30 -3.05 0.63
N ARG A 216 12.51 -1.97 0.77
CA ARG A 216 12.83 -0.85 1.65
C ARG A 216 11.75 -0.70 2.72
N GLN A 217 12.14 -0.82 4.00
CA GLN A 217 11.21 -0.80 5.14
C GLN A 217 10.01 -1.73 4.92
N GLY A 218 10.24 -2.85 4.25
CA GLY A 218 9.22 -3.85 3.96
C GLY A 218 9.06 -4.84 5.10
N VAL A 219 7.84 -5.27 5.36
CA VAL A 219 7.55 -6.40 6.24
C VAL A 219 6.99 -7.52 5.39
N ILE A 220 7.70 -8.63 5.34
CA ILE A 220 7.23 -9.88 4.72
C ILE A 220 7.21 -10.93 5.81
N ASN A 221 6.06 -11.55 6.06
CA ASN A 221 5.93 -12.59 7.05
C ASN A 221 5.08 -13.74 6.55
N SER A 222 5.55 -14.96 6.78
CA SER A 222 4.87 -16.23 6.56
C SER A 222 4.95 -17.03 7.85
N GLU A 223 3.96 -16.93 8.72
CA GLU A 223 4.08 -17.41 10.11
C GLU A 223 4.34 -18.92 10.20
N HIS A 224 3.66 -19.72 9.40
CA HIS A 224 3.78 -21.18 9.41
C HIS A 224 4.38 -21.75 8.12
N GLY A 225 4.50 -20.96 7.07
CA GLY A 225 4.97 -21.39 5.76
C GLY A 225 6.43 -21.02 5.45
N VAL A 226 6.70 -20.98 4.16
CA VAL A 226 8.02 -20.60 3.61
C VAL A 226 7.95 -19.20 3.03
N THR A 227 8.85 -18.32 3.47
CA THR A 227 9.11 -17.05 2.81
C THR A 227 10.24 -17.23 1.81
N THR A 228 9.95 -17.08 0.53
CA THR A 228 10.92 -17.15 -0.57
C THR A 228 11.09 -15.79 -1.21
N ILE A 229 12.33 -15.28 -1.25
CA ILE A 229 12.72 -14.08 -2.00
C ILE A 229 13.78 -14.50 -3.01
N ALA A 230 13.50 -14.30 -4.31
CA ALA A 230 14.39 -14.75 -5.36
C ALA A 230 14.59 -13.69 -6.45
N ALA A 231 15.84 -13.46 -6.84
CA ALA A 231 16.20 -12.54 -7.91
C ALA A 231 17.15 -13.19 -8.92
N GLY A 232 16.95 -12.89 -10.19
CA GLY A 232 17.87 -13.29 -11.25
C GLY A 232 19.16 -12.47 -11.27
N ASN A 233 19.17 -11.30 -10.61
CA ASN A 233 20.37 -10.48 -10.39
C ASN A 233 20.54 -10.25 -8.89
N ASP A 234 20.04 -9.16 -8.31
CA ASP A 234 20.29 -8.79 -6.92
C ASP A 234 19.05 -8.83 -6.03
N VAL A 235 19.23 -9.21 -4.76
CA VAL A 235 18.26 -8.98 -3.70
C VAL A 235 18.82 -7.90 -2.77
N ASN A 236 18.08 -6.79 -2.63
CA ASN A 236 18.44 -5.68 -1.76
C ASN A 236 17.37 -5.50 -0.69
N ILE A 237 17.72 -5.65 0.58
CA ILE A 237 16.84 -5.48 1.74
C ILE A 237 17.42 -4.36 2.58
N GLU A 238 16.68 -3.21 2.63
CA GLU A 238 17.16 -1.98 3.22
C GLU A 238 16.18 -1.43 4.26
N ASN A 239 16.70 -0.65 5.21
CA ASN A 239 15.87 0.13 6.12
C ASN A 239 15.22 1.35 5.44
N GLY A 240 14.12 1.83 5.98
CA GLY A 240 13.58 3.15 5.71
C GLY A 240 14.11 4.18 6.70
N ASN A 241 13.78 5.46 6.48
CA ASN A 241 14.28 6.57 7.26
C ASN A 241 13.15 7.42 7.83
N THR A 242 13.35 7.94 9.03
CA THR A 242 12.55 9.01 9.61
C THR A 242 13.44 10.22 9.83
N TYR A 243 12.85 11.40 9.70
CA TYR A 243 13.55 12.66 9.86
C TYR A 243 12.71 13.62 10.71
N SER A 244 13.36 14.32 11.64
CA SER A 244 12.73 15.40 12.36
C SER A 244 13.70 16.53 12.61
N ARG A 245 13.25 17.77 12.38
CA ARG A 245 14.00 18.96 12.69
C ARG A 245 13.12 19.98 13.39
N ASP A 246 13.58 20.48 14.54
CA ASP A 246 12.93 21.50 15.33
C ASP A 246 13.84 22.72 15.45
N GLN A 247 13.40 23.84 14.89
CA GLN A 247 14.10 25.11 14.98
C GLN A 247 13.30 26.09 15.82
N TYR A 248 13.93 26.63 16.81
CA TYR A 248 13.32 27.59 17.72
C TYR A 248 14.18 28.82 17.86
N GLY A 249 13.58 29.99 17.71
CA GLY A 249 14.18 31.29 17.97
C GLY A 249 13.29 32.11 18.91
N LEU A 250 13.87 32.67 19.93
CA LEU A 250 13.22 33.60 20.85
C LEU A 250 14.16 34.78 21.13
N GLN A 251 13.67 35.99 20.93
CA GLN A 251 14.35 37.19 21.34
C GLN A 251 13.42 38.00 22.25
N TYR A 252 13.91 38.32 23.43
CA TYR A 252 13.19 39.16 24.36
C TYR A 252 14.11 40.24 24.93
N LYS A 253 13.51 41.33 25.39
CA LYS A 253 14.21 42.50 25.94
C LYS A 253 13.90 42.63 27.40
N GLU A 254 14.94 42.73 28.21
CA GLU A 254 14.86 43.11 29.62
C GLU A 254 15.24 44.56 29.76
N LYS A 255 14.41 45.32 30.47
CA LYS A 255 14.68 46.70 30.82
C LYS A 255 15.03 46.81 32.32
N GLY A 256 16.23 47.25 32.66
CA GLY A 256 16.61 47.70 33.97
C GLY A 256 16.48 49.23 34.09
N LEU A 257 16.72 49.79 35.28
CA LEU A 257 16.56 51.21 35.59
C LEU A 257 17.46 52.10 34.70
N LEU A 258 18.64 51.60 34.36
CA LEU A 258 19.65 52.31 33.53
C LEU A 258 20.23 51.44 32.40
N SER A 259 19.64 50.26 32.14
CA SER A 259 20.14 49.32 31.16
C SER A 259 19.02 48.65 30.35
N ARG A 260 19.37 48.21 29.15
CA ARG A 260 18.50 47.41 28.29
C ARG A 260 19.30 46.25 27.71
N THR A 261 18.90 45.07 28.08
CA THR A 261 19.51 43.82 27.60
C THR A 261 18.60 43.16 26.58
N VAL A 262 19.20 42.68 25.49
CA VAL A 262 18.51 41.87 24.48
C VAL A 262 19.02 40.45 24.59
N ASN A 263 18.17 39.55 25.03
CA ASN A 263 18.46 38.14 25.11
C ASN A 263 17.96 37.42 23.89
N THR A 264 18.81 36.60 23.27
CA THR A 264 18.45 35.81 22.09
C THR A 264 18.77 34.34 22.35
N ILE A 265 17.77 33.49 22.22
CA ILE A 265 17.90 32.05 22.27
C ILE A 265 17.65 31.51 20.89
N ARG A 266 18.54 30.65 20.42
CA ARG A 266 18.36 29.88 19.17
C ARG A 266 18.68 28.45 19.46
N LYS A 267 17.81 27.54 18.99
CA LYS A 267 17.99 26.10 19.09
C LYS A 267 17.64 25.47 17.76
N ASP A 268 18.42 24.50 17.34
CA ASP A 268 18.20 23.68 16.16
C ASP A 268 18.50 22.24 16.57
N TYR A 269 17.47 21.40 16.53
CA TYR A 269 17.57 19.99 16.86
C TYR A 269 17.20 19.20 15.61
N GLU A 270 18.10 18.35 15.17
CA GLU A 270 17.89 17.44 14.06
C GLU A 270 18.05 16.00 14.56
N HIS A 271 17.12 15.15 14.16
CA HIS A 271 17.14 13.73 14.47
C HIS A 271 16.76 12.93 13.23
N THR A 272 17.57 11.94 12.91
CA THR A 272 17.28 10.92 11.91
C THR A 272 17.13 9.57 12.58
N GLY A 273 16.06 8.86 12.26
CA GLY A 273 15.82 7.50 12.72
C GLY A 273 15.77 6.54 11.54
N VAL A 274 15.93 5.27 11.82
CA VAL A 274 15.82 4.20 10.84
C VAL A 274 14.73 3.22 11.25
N THR A 275 14.05 2.65 10.26
CA THR A 275 13.08 1.57 10.46
C THR A 275 13.51 0.40 9.59
N ALA A 276 13.85 -0.71 10.21
CA ALA A 276 14.33 -1.90 9.53
C ALA A 276 13.25 -2.51 8.63
N SER A 277 13.65 -3.11 7.51
CA SER A 277 12.86 -4.16 6.87
C SER A 277 12.90 -5.41 7.75
N THR A 278 11.81 -6.18 7.73
CA THR A 278 11.73 -7.45 8.46
C THR A 278 11.21 -8.54 7.54
N ILE A 279 12.05 -9.52 7.31
CA ILE A 279 11.69 -10.74 6.60
C ILE A 279 11.51 -11.83 7.63
N GLY A 280 10.26 -12.27 7.83
CA GLY A 280 9.88 -13.29 8.80
C GLY A 280 9.32 -14.54 8.13
N GLY A 281 9.34 -15.65 8.85
CA GLY A 281 8.76 -16.92 8.41
C GLY A 281 9.18 -18.10 9.27
N ASN A 282 8.51 -19.23 9.09
CA ASN A 282 9.04 -20.48 9.65
C ASN A 282 10.32 -20.85 8.92
N THR A 283 10.27 -21.03 7.62
CA THR A 283 11.46 -21.22 6.79
C THR A 283 11.65 -20.01 5.89
N ILE A 284 12.88 -19.51 5.78
CA ILE A 284 13.20 -18.35 4.93
C ILE A 284 14.26 -18.77 3.91
N GLN A 285 14.00 -18.46 2.66
CA GLN A 285 14.90 -18.65 1.55
C GLN A 285 15.11 -17.34 0.80
N VAL A 286 16.32 -16.80 0.85
CA VAL A 286 16.70 -15.60 0.10
C VAL A 286 17.80 -15.99 -0.88
N GLY A 287 17.54 -15.79 -2.18
CA GLY A 287 18.48 -16.18 -3.23
C GLY A 287 18.63 -15.14 -4.31
N ALA A 288 19.85 -14.91 -4.78
CA ALA A 288 20.17 -14.08 -5.92
C ALA A 288 21.23 -14.75 -6.80
N ASN A 289 21.14 -14.57 -8.12
CA ASN A 289 22.20 -15.07 -8.99
C ASN A 289 23.48 -14.23 -8.93
N HIS A 290 23.40 -12.98 -8.42
CA HIS A 290 24.55 -12.10 -8.25
C HIS A 290 24.75 -11.76 -6.76
N ASP A 291 24.16 -10.71 -6.20
CA ASP A 291 24.38 -10.28 -4.82
C ASP A 291 23.13 -10.35 -3.95
N VAL A 292 23.29 -10.69 -2.66
CA VAL A 292 22.29 -10.48 -1.61
C VAL A 292 22.83 -9.45 -0.63
N ASN A 293 22.16 -8.30 -0.52
CA ASN A 293 22.52 -7.21 0.37
C ASN A 293 21.43 -7.00 1.42
N VAL A 294 21.78 -7.12 2.70
CA VAL A 294 20.88 -6.86 3.84
C VAL A 294 21.49 -5.72 4.64
N THR A 295 20.88 -4.54 4.60
CA THR A 295 21.40 -3.35 5.25
C THR A 295 20.38 -2.82 6.25
N GLY A 296 20.78 -2.70 7.53
CA GLY A 296 19.94 -2.15 8.61
C GLY A 296 18.58 -2.85 8.74
N SER A 297 18.52 -4.15 8.46
CA SER A 297 17.28 -4.92 8.32
C SER A 297 17.42 -6.30 8.98
N ASN A 298 16.28 -6.97 9.19
CA ASN A 298 16.20 -8.24 9.90
C ASN A 298 15.70 -9.36 8.99
N VAL A 299 16.33 -10.55 9.10
CA VAL A 299 15.83 -11.81 8.52
C VAL A 299 15.70 -12.80 9.67
N LEU A 300 14.46 -13.16 10.04
CA LEU A 300 14.13 -13.84 11.29
C LEU A 300 13.27 -15.08 11.02
N GLY A 301 13.88 -16.25 10.96
CA GLY A 301 13.18 -17.54 10.87
C GLY A 301 12.93 -18.15 12.24
N THR A 302 11.78 -18.82 12.41
CA THR A 302 11.55 -19.71 13.57
C THR A 302 12.12 -21.12 13.32
N GLY A 303 12.34 -21.51 12.06
CA GLY A 303 13.04 -22.68 11.58
C GLY A 303 14.28 -22.30 10.78
N ASP A 304 14.45 -22.92 9.61
CA ASP A 304 15.66 -22.74 8.80
C ASP A 304 15.68 -21.39 8.06
N VAL A 305 16.87 -20.78 8.03
CA VAL A 305 17.15 -19.57 7.22
C VAL A 305 18.27 -19.88 6.25
N ALA A 306 18.01 -19.81 4.96
CA ALA A 306 18.98 -19.98 3.90
C ALA A 306 19.12 -18.69 3.11
N ILE A 307 20.34 -18.15 3.03
CA ILE A 307 20.68 -16.99 2.20
C ILE A 307 21.79 -17.41 1.24
N SER A 308 21.56 -17.24 -0.06
CA SER A 308 22.51 -17.62 -1.09
C SER A 308 22.67 -16.55 -2.16
N ALA A 309 23.89 -16.35 -2.64
CA ALA A 309 24.20 -15.46 -3.74
C ALA A 309 25.24 -16.10 -4.65
N GLY A 310 25.18 -15.80 -5.95
CA GLY A 310 26.18 -16.26 -6.90
C GLY A 310 27.52 -15.55 -6.76
N ASN A 311 27.52 -14.31 -6.21
CA ASN A 311 28.73 -13.51 -6.00
C ASN A 311 28.95 -13.20 -4.51
N LYS A 312 28.10 -12.37 -3.86
CA LYS A 312 28.32 -11.94 -2.47
C LYS A 312 27.05 -11.92 -1.65
N VAL A 313 27.17 -12.32 -0.38
CA VAL A 313 26.21 -12.02 0.68
C VAL A 313 26.82 -10.95 1.58
N ARG A 314 26.11 -9.84 1.77
CA ARG A 314 26.45 -8.75 2.71
C ARG A 314 25.32 -8.59 3.74
N THR A 315 25.68 -8.55 5.01
CA THR A 315 24.72 -8.36 6.13
C THR A 315 25.22 -7.25 7.05
#